data_a0ec7b06e87f928d512fc889e1c9b16c
#
_entry.id   a0ec7b06e87f928d512fc889e1c9b16c
#
_cell.length_a   1.000
_cell.length_b   1.000
_cell.length_c   1.000
_cell.angle_alpha   90.00
_cell.angle_beta   90.00
_cell.angle_gamma   90.00
#
_symmetry.space_group_name_H-M   'P 1'
#
loop_
_entity.id
_entity.type
_entity.pdbx_description
1 polymer ?
#
loop_
_entity_poly.entity_id
_entity_poly.type
_entity_poly.pdbx_seq_one_letter_code
_entity_poly.pdbx_strand_id
1 'polypeptide(L)'
;MDPERAGPDTSSEPLPGAGSAAPSSYVGEDRAAGRYAVARRHRWLLGPAVLLLAVVVLRAFFVTPFGIPSESMQETLLVGDRLLVSRTTPPDQVQRGDIVVFDASEAFNLDVPQRGVLQRLVEAVESLAGKGQPTDYVKRVIGLPGDHVRCCAVDGRLEINGVAVTEPYLAAGARPSSTPFDVIVPPDRFWMMGDNRGASADSRAHLGEPGGGMVPGSDIIGKVWVRYWPLDRLGSVDQGQIASVPRNGE
;
A
#
# COMPACT_ATOMS: atom_id res chain seq x y z
N MET A 1 -39.57 15.09 96.39
CA MET A 1 -39.71 14.01 97.39
C MET A 1 -38.61 13.02 97.12
N ASP A 2 -37.58 13.20 97.87
CA ASP A 2 -36.56 12.16 98.18
C ASP A 2 -37.25 11.03 98.97
N PRO A 3 -36.61 9.91 99.25
CA PRO A 3 -35.17 9.61 99.37
C PRO A 3 -34.77 8.21 98.77
N GLU A 4 -33.50 8.01 98.62
CA GLU A 4 -32.46 7.42 99.53
C GLU A 4 -32.25 5.94 99.33
N ARG A 5 -31.12 5.42 99.21
CA ARG A 5 -29.94 5.01 100.00
C ARG A 5 -29.20 3.82 99.37
N ALA A 6 -27.97 3.99 99.29
CA ALA A 6 -26.83 3.32 99.96
C ALA A 6 -26.34 1.99 99.39
N GLY A 7 -25.10 2.02 99.11
CA GLY A 7 -24.14 0.89 98.90
C GLY A 7 -23.93 0.06 100.19
N PRO A 8 -22.91 -0.72 100.37
CA PRO A 8 -21.57 -0.63 99.83
C PRO A 8 -20.86 -2.02 99.45
N ASP A 9 -19.66 -1.90 98.94
CA ASP A 9 -18.44 -2.63 99.31
C ASP A 9 -18.29 -4.14 98.98
N THR A 10 -17.30 -4.57 98.41
CA THR A 10 -15.96 -5.03 98.76
C THR A 10 -15.25 -5.83 97.66
N SER A 11 -14.06 -5.35 97.41
CA SER A 11 -12.80 -6.05 97.20
C SER A 11 -12.73 -7.45 96.57
N SER A 12 -11.99 -7.55 95.48
CA SER A 12 -10.69 -8.32 95.47
C SER A 12 -10.09 -8.43 94.07
N GLU A 13 -8.91 -7.88 93.92
CA GLU A 13 -7.91 -8.35 92.95
C GLU A 13 -7.44 -9.76 93.35
N PRO A 14 -6.80 -10.57 92.46
CA PRO A 14 -5.51 -10.29 91.85
C PRO A 14 -5.30 -10.84 90.41
N LEU A 15 -4.31 -10.28 89.76
CA LEU A 15 -3.35 -10.63 88.69
C LEU A 15 -2.99 -12.14 88.53
N PRO A 16 -2.13 -12.50 87.52
CA PRO A 16 -1.94 -12.17 86.13
C PRO A 16 -1.84 -13.45 85.28
N GLY A 17 -1.80 -13.32 83.96
CA GLY A 17 -1.40 -14.50 83.22
C GLY A 17 -1.59 -14.50 81.72
N ALA A 18 -0.45 -14.51 81.08
CA ALA A 18 -0.17 -15.14 79.77
C ALA A 18 -0.66 -14.42 78.51
N GLY A 19 0.32 -13.94 77.81
CA GLY A 19 0.30 -13.50 76.42
C GLY A 19 -0.14 -14.59 75.48
N SER A 20 -0.86 -14.14 74.46
CA SER A 20 -0.97 -14.89 73.22
C SER A 20 -0.70 -13.93 72.06
N ALA A 21 0.43 -14.19 71.43
CA ALA A 21 0.86 -13.53 70.21
C ALA A 21 -0.16 -13.73 69.11
N ALA A 22 -0.65 -12.65 68.52
CA ALA A 22 -1.36 -12.71 67.29
C ALA A 22 -0.40 -13.05 66.14
N PRO A 23 -0.73 -13.98 65.24
CA PRO A 23 0.12 -14.23 64.10
C PRO A 23 -0.06 -13.12 63.07
N SER A 24 1.00 -12.37 62.86
CA SER A 24 1.22 -11.47 61.72
C SER A 24 1.38 -12.31 60.46
N SER A 25 0.31 -12.52 59.71
CA SER A 25 0.39 -13.17 58.40
C SER A 25 -0.81 -12.84 57.46
N TYR A 26 -1.07 -11.58 57.17
CA TYR A 26 -2.01 -11.18 56.10
C TYR A 26 -1.55 -9.95 55.34
N VAL A 27 -0.28 -9.91 54.89
CA VAL A 27 0.21 -8.84 54.00
C VAL A 27 0.70 -9.38 52.65
N GLY A 28 0.55 -10.69 52.39
CA GLY A 28 1.10 -11.34 51.18
C GLY A 28 0.13 -11.59 50.04
N GLU A 29 -1.17 -11.70 50.27
CA GLU A 29 -2.10 -12.14 49.25
C GLU A 29 -2.67 -11.03 48.37
N ASP A 30 -2.80 -9.81 48.88
CA ASP A 30 -3.38 -8.70 48.09
C ASP A 30 -2.46 -8.18 46.99
N ARG A 31 -1.15 -8.42 47.09
CA ARG A 31 -0.18 -8.03 46.04
C ARG A 31 -0.19 -8.98 44.84
N ALA A 32 -0.55 -10.24 45.03
CA ALA A 32 -0.67 -11.22 43.96
C ALA A 32 -1.94 -10.99 43.14
N ALA A 33 -3.07 -10.75 43.80
CA ALA A 33 -4.36 -10.49 43.14
C ALA A 33 -4.33 -9.26 42.24
N GLY A 34 -3.65 -8.18 42.67
CA GLY A 34 -3.48 -6.96 41.86
C GLY A 34 -2.67 -7.18 40.56
N ARG A 35 -1.66 -8.03 40.63
CA ARG A 35 -0.82 -8.34 39.44
C ARG A 35 -1.56 -9.16 38.37
N TYR A 36 -2.42 -10.08 38.77
CA TYR A 36 -3.26 -10.86 37.86
C TYR A 36 -4.39 -10.03 37.23
N ALA A 37 -4.97 -9.08 37.97
CA ALA A 37 -5.99 -8.18 37.43
C ALA A 37 -5.43 -7.24 36.37
N VAL A 38 -4.22 -6.70 36.56
CA VAL A 38 -3.53 -5.87 35.56
C VAL A 38 -3.18 -6.68 34.31
N ALA A 39 -2.64 -7.89 34.48
CA ALA A 39 -2.32 -8.78 33.36
C ALA A 39 -3.57 -9.18 32.54
N ARG A 40 -4.70 -9.38 33.19
CA ARG A 40 -5.97 -9.72 32.53
C ARG A 40 -6.53 -8.54 31.73
N ARG A 41 -6.36 -7.32 32.23
CA ARG A 41 -6.80 -6.08 31.56
C ARG A 41 -6.00 -5.84 30.26
N HIS A 42 -4.72 -6.17 30.22
CA HIS A 42 -3.90 -6.01 29.02
C HIS A 42 -4.14 -7.09 27.95
N ARG A 43 -4.65 -8.27 28.32
CA ARG A 43 -4.96 -9.34 27.34
C ARG A 43 -5.99 -8.91 26.30
N TRP A 44 -6.93 -8.05 26.65
CA TRP A 44 -7.92 -7.51 25.73
C TRP A 44 -7.32 -6.54 24.71
N LEU A 45 -6.21 -5.89 25.06
CA LEU A 45 -5.48 -4.98 24.16
C LEU A 45 -4.52 -5.74 23.23
N LEU A 46 -4.09 -6.95 23.59
CA LEU A 46 -3.18 -7.74 22.76
C LEU A 46 -3.82 -8.17 21.43
N GLY A 47 -5.10 -8.55 21.45
CA GLY A 47 -5.82 -8.93 20.22
C GLY A 47 -5.84 -7.81 19.17
N PRO A 48 -6.37 -6.62 19.51
CA PRO A 48 -6.34 -5.46 18.60
C PRO A 48 -4.92 -5.04 18.19
N ALA A 49 -3.94 -5.11 19.10
CA ALA A 49 -2.56 -4.78 18.79
C ALA A 49 -1.93 -5.76 17.79
N VAL A 50 -2.14 -7.05 17.97
CA VAL A 50 -1.68 -8.08 17.02
C VAL A 50 -2.38 -7.92 15.68
N LEU A 51 -3.70 -7.67 15.65
CA LEU A 51 -4.42 -7.41 14.41
C LEU A 51 -3.89 -6.17 13.70
N LEU A 52 -3.69 -5.07 14.43
CA LEU A 52 -3.11 -3.86 13.86
C LEU A 52 -1.71 -4.12 13.30
N LEU A 53 -0.87 -4.82 14.04
CA LEU A 53 0.46 -5.20 13.55
C LEU A 53 0.38 -6.07 12.31
N ALA A 54 -0.52 -7.06 12.27
CA ALA A 54 -0.73 -7.91 11.09
C ALA A 54 -1.18 -7.09 9.88
N VAL A 55 -2.11 -6.13 10.05
CA VAL A 55 -2.54 -5.22 8.98
C VAL A 55 -1.38 -4.34 8.50
N VAL A 56 -0.58 -3.79 9.42
CA VAL A 56 0.59 -2.98 9.07
C VAL A 56 1.62 -3.81 8.29
N VAL A 57 1.91 -5.03 8.74
CA VAL A 57 2.83 -5.95 8.03
C VAL A 57 2.29 -6.32 6.65
N LEU A 58 1.01 -6.68 6.56
CA LEU A 58 0.38 -7.01 5.28
C LEU A 58 0.49 -5.84 4.29
N ARG A 59 0.18 -4.62 4.75
CA ARG A 59 0.31 -3.41 3.93
C ARG A 59 1.74 -3.08 3.56
N ALA A 60 2.68 -3.23 4.48
CA ALA A 60 4.08 -2.86 4.25
C ALA A 60 4.75 -3.77 3.20
N PHE A 61 4.41 -5.05 3.19
CA PHE A 61 5.12 -6.05 2.40
C PHE A 61 4.34 -6.61 1.20
N PHE A 62 3.01 -6.61 1.23
CA PHE A 62 2.24 -7.33 0.22
C PHE A 62 1.35 -6.45 -0.63
N VAL A 63 0.64 -5.49 -0.04
CA VAL A 63 -0.41 -4.75 -0.76
C VAL A 63 -0.42 -3.27 -0.36
N THR A 64 -0.46 -2.39 -1.36
CA THR A 64 -0.60 -0.95 -1.14
C THR A 64 -1.89 -0.45 -1.82
N PRO A 65 -2.77 0.30 -1.12
CA PRO A 65 -3.89 0.96 -1.75
C PRO A 65 -3.41 2.15 -2.57
N PHE A 66 -4.09 2.38 -3.70
CA PHE A 66 -3.78 3.47 -4.62
C PHE A 66 -5.06 4.11 -5.16
N GLY A 67 -5.12 5.42 -5.24
CA GLY A 67 -6.23 6.14 -5.86
C GLY A 67 -5.85 6.64 -7.25
N ILE A 68 -6.79 6.66 -8.19
CA ILE A 68 -6.59 7.16 -9.55
C ILE A 68 -6.97 8.65 -9.61
N PRO A 69 -6.00 9.57 -9.78
CA PRO A 69 -6.26 11.00 -9.78
C PRO A 69 -6.47 11.57 -11.21
N SER A 70 -6.14 10.83 -12.26
CA SER A 70 -6.10 11.33 -13.64
C SER A 70 -6.80 10.41 -14.63
N GLU A 71 -7.09 10.94 -15.82
CA GLU A 71 -7.79 10.24 -16.91
C GLU A 71 -6.85 9.44 -17.82
N SER A 72 -5.55 9.36 -17.50
CA SER A 72 -4.55 8.74 -18.40
C SER A 72 -4.75 7.24 -18.65
N MET A 73 -5.54 6.57 -17.82
CA MET A 73 -5.90 5.15 -17.94
C MET A 73 -7.40 4.98 -18.20
N GLN A 74 -8.09 6.04 -18.62
CA GLN A 74 -9.52 6.01 -18.94
C GLN A 74 -9.82 4.93 -19.97
N GLU A 75 -11.00 4.36 -19.90
CA GLU A 75 -11.52 3.10 -20.39
C GLU A 75 -11.26 1.94 -19.40
N THR A 76 -10.05 1.76 -18.90
CA THR A 76 -9.74 0.71 -17.92
C THR A 76 -9.92 1.19 -16.47
N LEU A 77 -9.35 2.35 -16.13
CA LEU A 77 -9.42 2.96 -14.81
C LEU A 77 -9.97 4.38 -14.90
N LEU A 78 -10.93 4.70 -14.05
CA LEU A 78 -11.55 6.03 -14.00
C LEU A 78 -11.03 6.84 -12.82
N VAL A 79 -11.09 8.15 -12.94
CA VAL A 79 -10.78 9.07 -11.83
C VAL A 79 -11.67 8.73 -10.63
N GLY A 80 -11.04 8.59 -9.46
CA GLY A 80 -11.72 8.18 -8.23
C GLY A 80 -11.71 6.68 -7.94
N ASP A 81 -11.32 5.82 -8.91
CA ASP A 81 -11.08 4.40 -8.63
C ASP A 81 -10.02 4.23 -7.54
N ARG A 82 -10.22 3.24 -6.67
CA ARG A 82 -9.21 2.84 -5.67
C ARG A 82 -8.79 1.41 -5.90
N LEU A 83 -7.49 1.22 -5.95
CA LEU A 83 -6.84 -0.02 -6.36
C LEU A 83 -6.05 -0.63 -5.21
N LEU A 84 -5.95 -1.94 -5.22
CA LEU A 84 -4.94 -2.67 -4.46
C LEU A 84 -3.81 -3.05 -5.41
N VAL A 85 -2.61 -2.67 -5.03
CA VAL A 85 -1.38 -2.88 -5.79
C VAL A 85 -0.53 -3.92 -5.07
N SER A 86 -0.20 -5.01 -5.75
CA SER A 86 0.67 -6.07 -5.23
C SER A 86 2.12 -5.64 -5.36
N ARG A 87 2.84 -5.64 -4.25
CA ARG A 87 4.28 -5.33 -4.19
C ARG A 87 5.17 -6.57 -4.34
N THR A 88 4.56 -7.74 -4.46
CA THR A 88 5.28 -9.02 -4.49
C THR A 88 5.66 -9.47 -5.89
N THR A 89 5.27 -8.72 -6.92
CA THR A 89 5.64 -9.02 -8.30
C THR A 89 7.01 -8.40 -8.59
N PRO A 90 8.06 -9.21 -8.70
CA PRO A 90 9.38 -8.70 -9.05
C PRO A 90 9.41 -8.27 -10.54
N PRO A 91 10.32 -7.36 -10.93
CA PRO A 91 10.37 -6.80 -12.29
C PRO A 91 10.48 -7.84 -13.41
N ASP A 92 11.16 -8.95 -13.17
CA ASP A 92 11.32 -10.05 -14.13
C ASP A 92 10.03 -10.86 -14.40
N GLN A 93 9.03 -10.73 -13.52
CA GLN A 93 7.72 -11.35 -13.69
C GLN A 93 6.66 -10.38 -14.26
N VAL A 94 7.02 -9.13 -14.49
CA VAL A 94 6.15 -8.16 -15.16
C VAL A 94 5.99 -8.57 -16.62
N GLN A 95 4.75 -8.50 -17.12
CA GLN A 95 4.37 -8.93 -18.47
C GLN A 95 3.82 -7.76 -19.28
N ARG A 96 3.89 -7.88 -20.61
CA ARG A 96 3.20 -6.94 -21.50
C ARG A 96 1.70 -6.97 -21.23
N GLY A 97 1.12 -5.78 -21.14
CA GLY A 97 -0.28 -5.61 -20.78
C GLY A 97 -0.53 -5.38 -19.28
N ASP A 98 0.43 -5.70 -18.42
CA ASP A 98 0.28 -5.44 -16.98
C ASP A 98 0.09 -3.95 -16.70
N ILE A 99 -0.82 -3.65 -15.80
CA ILE A 99 -0.97 -2.29 -15.26
C ILE A 99 -0.14 -2.21 -13.99
N VAL A 100 0.81 -1.28 -13.97
CA VAL A 100 1.73 -1.11 -12.85
C VAL A 100 1.70 0.31 -12.30
N VAL A 101 2.02 0.43 -11.01
CA VAL A 101 2.33 1.69 -10.35
C VAL A 101 3.83 1.80 -10.23
N PHE A 102 4.39 2.95 -10.58
CA PHE A 102 5.83 3.19 -10.53
C PHE A 102 6.13 4.65 -10.16
N ASP A 103 7.29 4.87 -9.57
CA ASP A 103 7.84 6.22 -9.37
C ASP A 103 8.41 6.73 -10.69
N ALA A 104 7.85 7.81 -11.21
CA ALA A 104 8.24 8.41 -12.49
C ALA A 104 9.35 9.46 -12.34
N SER A 105 9.85 9.71 -11.15
CA SER A 105 10.79 10.80 -10.87
C SER A 105 12.06 10.73 -11.72
N GLU A 106 12.67 9.54 -11.84
CA GLU A 106 13.85 9.33 -12.69
C GLU A 106 13.47 9.26 -14.17
N ALA A 107 12.50 8.43 -14.52
CA ALA A 107 12.16 8.14 -15.91
C ALA A 107 11.63 9.36 -16.67
N PHE A 108 10.93 10.27 -15.98
CA PHE A 108 10.29 11.44 -16.56
C PHE A 108 10.95 12.75 -16.11
N ASN A 109 12.14 12.65 -15.50
CA ASN A 109 12.93 13.79 -15.03
C ASN A 109 12.10 14.83 -14.27
N LEU A 110 11.24 14.32 -13.36
CA LEU A 110 10.35 15.18 -12.58
C LEU A 110 11.13 15.91 -11.49
N ASP A 111 10.91 17.20 -11.36
CA ASP A 111 11.50 18.00 -10.29
C ASP A 111 10.82 17.64 -8.95
N VAL A 112 11.56 16.95 -8.08
CA VAL A 112 11.07 16.51 -6.77
C VAL A 112 11.51 17.54 -5.73
N PRO A 113 10.60 18.37 -5.20
CA PRO A 113 10.96 19.37 -4.19
C PRO A 113 11.56 18.71 -2.94
N GLN A 114 12.60 19.35 -2.38
CA GLN A 114 13.19 18.92 -1.11
C GLN A 114 12.15 19.03 0.02
N ARG A 115 11.74 17.89 0.59
CA ARG A 115 10.67 17.83 1.59
C ARG A 115 11.24 17.75 3.00
N GLY A 116 10.70 18.58 3.90
CA GLY A 116 11.04 18.54 5.32
C GLY A 116 10.55 17.26 6.01
N VAL A 117 11.14 16.93 7.18
CA VAL A 117 10.79 15.71 7.94
C VAL A 117 9.30 15.65 8.30
N LEU A 118 8.71 16.78 8.70
CA LEU A 118 7.28 16.84 9.04
C LEU A 118 6.39 16.53 7.83
N GLN A 119 6.75 17.03 6.65
CA GLN A 119 6.01 16.77 5.42
C GLN A 119 6.08 15.30 5.02
N ARG A 120 7.25 14.65 5.19
CA ARG A 120 7.42 13.20 4.97
C ARG A 120 6.52 12.37 5.91
N LEU A 121 6.35 12.79 7.17
CA LEU A 121 5.45 12.12 8.11
C LEU A 121 3.98 12.25 7.69
N VAL A 122 3.55 13.43 7.25
CA VAL A 122 2.19 13.65 6.73
C VAL A 122 1.95 12.79 5.49
N GLU A 123 2.87 12.77 4.54
CA GLU A 123 2.80 11.95 3.33
C GLU A 123 2.76 10.45 3.66
N ALA A 124 3.53 9.99 4.66
CA ALA A 124 3.48 8.62 5.12
C ALA A 124 2.08 8.25 5.68
N VAL A 125 1.43 9.15 6.41
CA VAL A 125 0.05 8.95 6.90
C VAL A 125 -0.95 8.98 5.73
N GLU A 126 -0.80 9.90 4.79
CA GLU A 126 -1.65 9.99 3.60
C GLU A 126 -1.51 8.75 2.70
N SER A 127 -0.30 8.19 2.59
CA SER A 127 -0.07 6.95 1.84
C SER A 127 -0.80 5.75 2.47
N LEU A 128 -0.97 5.75 3.79
CA LEU A 128 -1.81 4.75 4.47
C LEU A 128 -3.29 4.84 4.04
N ALA A 129 -3.75 6.02 3.66
CA ALA A 129 -5.10 6.25 3.12
C ALA A 129 -5.22 5.96 1.61
N GLY A 130 -4.11 5.55 0.96
CA GLY A 130 -4.09 5.27 -0.48
C GLY A 130 -3.83 6.48 -1.36
N LYS A 131 -3.32 7.57 -0.81
CA LYS A 131 -2.86 8.71 -1.58
C LYS A 131 -1.41 8.45 -1.99
N GLY A 132 -1.19 8.24 -3.29
CA GLY A 132 0.16 8.07 -3.86
C GLY A 132 1.01 9.33 -3.75
N GLN A 133 2.30 9.20 -4.01
CA GLN A 133 3.19 10.35 -4.15
C GLN A 133 2.85 11.11 -5.44
N PRO A 134 3.14 12.42 -5.55
CA PRO A 134 2.94 13.17 -6.78
C PRO A 134 3.72 12.62 -7.99
N THR A 135 4.78 11.86 -7.73
CA THR A 135 5.62 11.19 -8.74
C THR A 135 5.13 9.79 -9.09
N ASP A 136 4.14 9.25 -8.38
CA ASP A 136 3.62 7.92 -8.64
C ASP A 136 2.66 7.95 -9.84
N TYR A 137 2.97 7.16 -10.85
CA TYR A 137 2.19 7.02 -12.07
C TYR A 137 1.62 5.62 -12.20
N VAL A 138 0.45 5.54 -12.79
CA VAL A 138 -0.19 4.28 -13.17
C VAL A 138 -0.23 4.20 -14.69
N LYS A 139 0.41 3.19 -15.27
CA LYS A 139 0.46 2.98 -16.72
C LYS A 139 0.44 1.49 -17.05
N ARG A 140 0.22 1.19 -18.32
CA ARG A 140 0.32 -0.15 -18.86
C ARG A 140 1.70 -0.41 -19.44
N VAL A 141 2.23 -1.59 -19.13
CA VAL A 141 3.49 -2.09 -19.70
C VAL A 141 3.27 -2.49 -21.14
N ILE A 142 3.94 -1.83 -22.05
CA ILE A 142 3.86 -2.10 -23.50
C ILE A 142 5.12 -2.82 -23.98
N GLY A 143 6.29 -2.33 -23.57
CA GLY A 143 7.58 -2.96 -23.93
C GLY A 143 8.32 -3.46 -22.71
N LEU A 144 8.85 -4.68 -22.83
CA LEU A 144 9.72 -5.33 -21.84
C LEU A 144 11.19 -5.10 -22.21
N PRO A 145 12.14 -5.36 -21.29
CA PRO A 145 13.57 -5.34 -21.60
C PRO A 145 13.90 -6.13 -22.87
N GLY A 146 14.60 -5.49 -23.81
CA GLY A 146 14.98 -6.06 -25.10
C GLY A 146 13.95 -5.92 -26.21
N ASP A 147 12.72 -5.43 -25.94
CA ASP A 147 11.73 -5.25 -26.98
C ASP A 147 12.06 -4.08 -27.90
N HIS A 148 11.75 -4.25 -29.19
CA HIS A 148 11.68 -3.20 -30.17
C HIS A 148 10.23 -2.76 -30.29
N VAL A 149 9.89 -1.54 -29.85
CA VAL A 149 8.52 -1.00 -29.86
C VAL A 149 8.47 0.17 -30.81
N ARG A 150 7.53 0.10 -31.78
CA ARG A 150 7.42 1.08 -32.83
C ARG A 150 5.96 1.51 -33.07
N CYS A 151 5.71 2.78 -33.28
CA CYS A 151 4.46 3.26 -33.83
C CYS A 151 4.70 3.97 -35.15
N CYS A 152 4.01 3.52 -36.19
CA CYS A 152 3.07 2.44 -36.22
C CYS A 152 3.36 1.54 -37.43
N ALA A 153 2.82 0.34 -37.43
CA ALA A 153 2.79 -0.55 -38.60
C ALA A 153 1.96 0.08 -39.76
N VAL A 154 2.03 -0.51 -40.93
CA VAL A 154 1.31 0.00 -42.14
C VAL A 154 -0.20 0.09 -41.95
N ASP A 155 -0.75 -0.81 -41.11
CA ASP A 155 -2.20 -0.83 -40.77
C ASP A 155 -2.56 0.12 -39.60
N GLY A 156 -1.60 0.91 -39.14
CA GLY A 156 -1.79 1.91 -38.06
C GLY A 156 -1.74 1.34 -36.63
N ARG A 157 -1.51 0.03 -36.47
CA ARG A 157 -1.36 -0.62 -35.15
C ARG A 157 0.04 -0.41 -34.56
N LEU A 158 0.12 -0.52 -33.24
CA LEU A 158 1.40 -0.60 -32.56
C LEU A 158 2.13 -1.88 -33.01
N GLU A 159 3.45 -1.79 -33.14
CA GLU A 159 4.30 -2.93 -33.51
C GLU A 159 5.30 -3.20 -32.39
N ILE A 160 5.39 -4.47 -31.99
CA ILE A 160 6.36 -4.95 -31.02
C ILE A 160 7.11 -6.11 -31.65
N ASN A 161 8.44 -6.03 -31.72
CA ASN A 161 9.32 -7.05 -32.31
C ASN A 161 8.88 -7.46 -33.73
N GLY A 162 8.43 -6.48 -34.55
CA GLY A 162 7.98 -6.72 -35.90
C GLY A 162 6.54 -7.27 -36.02
N VAL A 163 5.83 -7.45 -34.91
CA VAL A 163 4.46 -7.96 -34.87
C VAL A 163 3.49 -6.82 -34.58
N ALA A 164 2.52 -6.56 -35.45
CA ALA A 164 1.46 -5.60 -35.21
C ALA A 164 0.48 -6.15 -34.16
N VAL A 165 0.34 -5.44 -33.04
CA VAL A 165 -0.44 -5.89 -31.89
C VAL A 165 -1.84 -5.28 -31.83
N THR A 166 -2.79 -6.04 -31.29
CA THR A 166 -4.15 -5.56 -31.00
C THR A 166 -4.23 -5.12 -29.55
N GLU A 167 -4.81 -3.96 -29.33
CA GLU A 167 -4.89 -3.32 -28.02
C GLU A 167 -6.37 -3.11 -27.63
N PRO A 168 -7.05 -4.15 -27.10
CA PRO A 168 -8.50 -4.14 -26.85
C PRO A 168 -8.93 -3.18 -25.74
N TYR A 169 -7.99 -2.68 -24.95
CA TYR A 169 -8.21 -1.75 -23.86
C TYR A 169 -8.27 -0.27 -24.31
N LEU A 170 -8.00 0.00 -25.58
CA LEU A 170 -8.15 1.35 -26.11
C LEU A 170 -9.62 1.67 -26.41
N ALA A 171 -9.99 2.95 -26.28
CA ALA A 171 -11.27 3.43 -26.72
C ALA A 171 -11.50 3.12 -28.21
N ALA A 172 -12.76 2.86 -28.59
CA ALA A 172 -13.10 2.57 -29.98
C ALA A 172 -12.66 3.72 -30.91
N GLY A 173 -11.85 3.39 -31.91
CA GLY A 173 -11.30 4.36 -32.88
C GLY A 173 -10.10 5.16 -32.36
N ALA A 174 -9.63 4.93 -31.15
CA ALA A 174 -8.40 5.56 -30.64
C ALA A 174 -7.18 5.07 -31.44
N ARG A 175 -6.27 5.99 -31.73
CA ARG A 175 -5.00 5.65 -32.36
C ARG A 175 -4.01 5.18 -31.29
N PRO A 176 -3.15 4.20 -31.57
CA PRO A 176 -2.10 3.76 -30.64
C PRO A 176 -1.14 4.87 -30.22
N SER A 177 -0.84 5.79 -31.13
CA SER A 177 -0.11 7.02 -30.82
C SER A 177 -0.37 8.09 -31.88
N SER A 178 -0.37 9.36 -31.47
CA SER A 178 -0.33 10.52 -32.38
C SER A 178 1.12 10.92 -32.71
N THR A 179 2.07 10.48 -31.91
CA THR A 179 3.49 10.75 -32.07
C THR A 179 4.19 9.50 -32.57
N PRO A 180 4.88 9.52 -33.72
CA PRO A 180 5.66 8.40 -34.16
C PRO A 180 6.86 8.19 -33.22
N PHE A 181 7.20 6.94 -32.97
CA PHE A 181 8.37 6.55 -32.20
C PHE A 181 8.88 5.19 -32.66
N ASP A 182 10.18 4.96 -32.45
CA ASP A 182 10.87 3.73 -32.76
C ASP A 182 11.97 3.55 -31.71
N VAL A 183 11.76 2.62 -30.78
CA VAL A 183 12.59 2.48 -29.58
C VAL A 183 12.95 1.02 -29.30
N ILE A 184 14.16 0.81 -28.84
CA ILE A 184 14.59 -0.46 -28.25
C ILE A 184 14.65 -0.26 -26.74
N VAL A 185 13.90 -1.08 -26.02
CA VAL A 185 13.85 -1.02 -24.55
C VAL A 185 15.15 -1.60 -23.98
N PRO A 186 15.94 -0.80 -23.23
CA PRO A 186 17.19 -1.29 -22.66
C PRO A 186 16.96 -2.41 -21.61
N PRO A 187 18.01 -3.15 -21.24
CA PRO A 187 17.93 -4.06 -20.09
C PRO A 187 17.42 -3.37 -18.84
N ASP A 188 16.62 -4.09 -18.05
CA ASP A 188 16.03 -3.64 -16.78
C ASP A 188 15.15 -2.40 -16.87
N ARG A 189 14.71 -2.01 -18.08
CA ARG A 189 13.79 -0.90 -18.31
C ARG A 189 12.50 -1.35 -19.00
N PHE A 190 11.48 -0.53 -18.89
CA PHE A 190 10.15 -0.80 -19.42
C PHE A 190 9.63 0.40 -20.20
N TRP A 191 8.88 0.13 -21.28
CA TRP A 191 8.15 1.13 -22.03
C TRP A 191 6.70 1.16 -21.56
N MET A 192 6.26 2.31 -21.01
CA MET A 192 4.96 2.47 -20.37
C MET A 192 4.08 3.39 -21.21
N MET A 193 2.81 3.02 -21.38
CA MET A 193 1.82 3.88 -22.04
C MET A 193 0.50 3.87 -21.27
N GLY A 194 -0.21 5.01 -21.32
CA GLY A 194 -1.58 5.07 -20.79
C GLY A 194 -2.60 4.53 -21.77
N ASP A 195 -3.71 4.01 -21.29
CA ASP A 195 -4.80 3.50 -22.13
C ASP A 195 -5.53 4.64 -22.83
N ASN A 196 -5.66 5.80 -22.18
CA ASN A 196 -6.09 7.04 -22.83
C ASN A 196 -4.91 7.68 -23.58
N ARG A 197 -4.62 7.17 -24.78
CA ARG A 197 -3.45 7.55 -25.59
C ARG A 197 -3.32 9.02 -25.87
N GLY A 198 -4.44 9.72 -25.98
CA GLY A 198 -4.48 11.16 -26.29
C GLY A 198 -4.30 12.06 -25.07
N ALA A 199 -4.53 11.54 -23.86
CA ALA A 199 -4.47 12.29 -22.60
C ALA A 199 -3.52 11.65 -21.59
N SER A 200 -2.41 11.06 -22.04
CA SER A 200 -1.43 10.41 -21.20
C SER A 200 -0.04 11.01 -21.39
N ALA A 201 0.48 11.62 -20.31
CA ALA A 201 1.91 11.85 -20.18
C ALA A 201 2.56 10.53 -19.75
N ASP A 202 3.23 9.88 -20.69
CA ASP A 202 3.86 8.56 -20.53
C ASP A 202 5.20 8.53 -21.28
N SER A 203 5.81 7.36 -21.44
CA SER A 203 7.11 7.21 -22.08
C SER A 203 7.26 7.98 -23.39
N ARG A 204 6.20 8.11 -24.17
CA ARG A 204 6.19 8.86 -25.44
C ARG A 204 6.44 10.34 -25.24
N ALA A 205 5.89 10.93 -24.19
CA ALA A 205 6.03 12.35 -23.89
C ALA A 205 7.46 12.70 -23.40
N HIS A 206 8.19 11.71 -22.92
CA HIS A 206 9.49 11.86 -22.29
C HIS A 206 10.67 11.27 -23.10
N LEU A 207 10.45 11.05 -24.41
CA LEU A 207 11.50 10.54 -25.33
C LEU A 207 12.74 11.45 -25.38
N GLY A 208 12.57 12.75 -25.19
CA GLY A 208 13.67 13.72 -25.19
C GLY A 208 14.40 13.86 -23.86
N GLU A 209 13.92 13.20 -22.80
CA GLU A 209 14.50 13.29 -21.48
C GLU A 209 15.68 12.33 -21.30
N PRO A 210 16.55 12.57 -20.31
CA PRO A 210 17.59 11.58 -19.95
C PRO A 210 16.96 10.22 -19.62
N GLY A 211 17.35 9.17 -20.38
CA GLY A 211 16.73 7.84 -20.26
C GLY A 211 15.58 7.57 -21.23
N GLY A 212 15.17 8.54 -22.07
CA GLY A 212 14.24 8.34 -23.16
C GLY A 212 12.82 7.95 -22.71
N GLY A 213 12.41 8.34 -21.52
CA GLY A 213 11.13 7.97 -20.93
C GLY A 213 11.01 6.50 -20.51
N MET A 214 12.13 5.77 -20.51
CA MET A 214 12.18 4.36 -20.11
C MET A 214 12.18 4.23 -18.59
N VAL A 215 11.23 3.47 -18.03
CA VAL A 215 11.06 3.29 -16.57
C VAL A 215 11.96 2.17 -16.08
N PRO A 216 12.86 2.43 -15.11
CA PRO A 216 13.66 1.37 -14.48
C PRO A 216 12.75 0.35 -13.77
N GLY A 217 13.12 -0.92 -13.80
CA GLY A 217 12.41 -1.98 -13.07
C GLY A 217 12.42 -1.76 -11.55
N SER A 218 13.48 -1.15 -11.02
CA SER A 218 13.59 -0.75 -9.60
C SER A 218 12.53 0.24 -9.16
N ASP A 219 12.00 1.03 -10.07
CA ASP A 219 11.04 2.09 -9.77
C ASP A 219 9.59 1.57 -9.82
N ILE A 220 9.39 0.32 -10.24
CA ILE A 220 8.08 -0.32 -10.20
C ILE A 220 7.71 -0.62 -8.74
N ILE A 221 6.70 0.10 -8.24
CA ILE A 221 6.15 -0.06 -6.89
C ILE A 221 5.36 -1.36 -6.79
N GLY A 222 4.63 -1.73 -7.86
CA GLY A 222 3.90 -2.97 -7.92
C GLY A 222 2.88 -3.05 -9.05
N LYS A 223 2.28 -4.24 -9.18
CA LYS A 223 1.26 -4.56 -10.18
C LYS A 223 -0.14 -4.33 -9.63
N VAL A 224 -1.00 -3.68 -10.39
CA VAL A 224 -2.42 -3.51 -10.05
C VAL A 224 -3.09 -4.88 -10.04
N TRP A 225 -3.77 -5.18 -8.95
CA TRP A 225 -4.44 -6.47 -8.78
C TRP A 225 -5.95 -6.36 -8.81
N VAL A 226 -6.53 -5.52 -7.91
CA VAL A 226 -7.97 -5.41 -7.70
C VAL A 226 -8.35 -3.94 -7.58
N ARG A 227 -9.47 -3.56 -8.21
CA ARG A 227 -10.19 -2.33 -7.90
C ARG A 227 -11.20 -2.62 -6.79
N TYR A 228 -11.04 -1.96 -5.62
CA TYR A 228 -11.92 -2.17 -4.47
C TYR A 228 -12.96 -1.07 -4.28
N TRP A 229 -12.85 0.03 -5.02
CA TRP A 229 -13.79 1.13 -5.01
C TRP A 229 -13.85 1.80 -6.39
N PRO A 230 -15.03 2.26 -6.84
CA PRO A 230 -16.34 2.17 -6.21
C PRO A 230 -16.90 0.73 -6.22
N LEU A 231 -17.89 0.45 -5.36
CA LEU A 231 -18.37 -0.92 -5.13
C LEU A 231 -19.09 -1.53 -6.33
N ASP A 232 -19.72 -0.70 -7.17
CA ASP A 232 -20.35 -1.10 -8.44
C ASP A 232 -19.35 -1.53 -9.51
N ARG A 233 -18.05 -1.19 -9.32
CA ARG A 233 -16.93 -1.58 -10.17
C ARG A 233 -15.92 -2.47 -9.47
N LEU A 234 -16.29 -3.06 -8.32
CA LEU A 234 -15.44 -3.99 -7.57
C LEU A 234 -15.05 -5.19 -8.44
N GLY A 235 -13.77 -5.51 -8.50
CA GLY A 235 -13.28 -6.69 -9.20
C GLY A 235 -11.82 -6.61 -9.62
N SER A 236 -11.34 -7.67 -10.26
CA SER A 236 -10.03 -7.70 -10.90
C SER A 236 -9.98 -6.68 -12.04
N VAL A 237 -8.83 -6.03 -12.18
CA VAL A 237 -8.60 -5.12 -13.31
C VAL A 237 -8.10 -5.94 -14.49
N ASP A 238 -8.73 -5.76 -15.65
CA ASP A 238 -8.29 -6.41 -16.89
C ASP A 238 -6.89 -5.93 -17.25
N GLN A 239 -5.94 -6.84 -17.27
CA GLN A 239 -4.56 -6.55 -17.61
C GLN A 239 -4.37 -6.38 -19.12
N GLY A 240 -5.38 -6.70 -19.94
CA GLY A 240 -5.32 -6.53 -21.40
C GLY A 240 -4.11 -7.26 -21.98
N GLN A 241 -4.20 -8.58 -22.07
CA GLN A 241 -3.10 -9.37 -22.67
C GLN A 241 -2.81 -8.87 -24.09
N ILE A 242 -1.66 -8.26 -24.27
CA ILE A 242 -1.10 -8.03 -25.59
C ILE A 242 -0.72 -9.40 -26.13
N ALA A 243 -1.36 -9.79 -27.25
CA ALA A 243 -1.21 -11.11 -27.86
C ALA A 243 0.27 -11.53 -27.92
N SER A 244 0.52 -12.82 -27.75
CA SER A 244 1.83 -13.43 -27.62
C SER A 244 2.84 -12.95 -28.70
N VAL A 245 3.55 -11.87 -28.34
CA VAL A 245 4.68 -11.40 -29.14
C VAL A 245 5.91 -12.10 -28.60
N PRO A 246 6.69 -12.81 -29.43
CA PRO A 246 7.94 -13.43 -29.02
C PRO A 246 8.86 -12.41 -28.37
N ARG A 247 9.62 -12.82 -27.37
CA ARG A 247 10.75 -12.01 -26.87
C ARG A 247 11.85 -12.00 -27.93
N ASN A 248 12.52 -10.88 -28.13
CA ASN A 248 13.68 -10.84 -28.99
C ASN A 248 14.75 -11.80 -28.42
N GLY A 249 15.08 -12.88 -29.17
CA GLY A 249 16.09 -13.85 -28.80
C GLY A 249 15.59 -15.27 -28.49
N GLU A 250 14.27 -15.53 -28.64
CA GLU A 250 13.73 -16.90 -28.67
C GLU A 250 13.49 -17.36 -30.11
#